data_1ab1f90ead723fb043787510e5240cd4
#
_entry.id   1ab1f90ead723fb043787510e5240cd4
#
_cell.length_a   1.000
_cell.length_b   1.000
_cell.length_c   1.000
_cell.angle_alpha   90.00
_cell.angle_beta   90.00
_cell.angle_gamma   90.00
#
_symmetry.space_group_name_H-M   'P 1'
#
loop_
_entity.id
_entity.type
_entity.pdbx_description
1 polymer ?
#
loop_
_entity_poly.entity_id
_entity_poly.type
_entity_poly.pdbx_seq_one_letter_code
_entity_poly.pdbx_strand_id
1 'polypeptide(L)'
;WTSAQKDKVTREIIMGMNWWASLAPDAQNLSFALYSFSDPSVGRTSYEPIKRPQSDEGLWINEIMTNLGYTSGSYFAKVDSLNNWLKSEANADEAFTIFVVNDYNDADNKFADGYFAYAYLGGPFMVMTYDNDGYGIANMDAVFAHETGHIFHAYDEYASSGCECTESYNGCQNQNCENGCVDDVCCI
;
A
#
# COMPACT_ATOMS: atom_id res chain seq x y z
N TRP A 1 3.89 -6.33 -17.49
CA TRP A 1 2.96 -5.19 -17.45
C TRP A 1 2.68 -4.64 -18.84
N THR A 2 1.43 -4.56 -19.25
CA THR A 2 0.98 -3.82 -20.43
C THR A 2 0.73 -2.34 -20.07
N SER A 3 0.72 -1.45 -21.05
CA SER A 3 0.36 -0.04 -20.82
C SER A 3 -1.04 0.08 -20.23
N ALA A 4 -2.00 -0.71 -20.72
CA ALA A 4 -3.38 -0.70 -20.21
C ALA A 4 -3.48 -1.11 -18.72
N GLN A 5 -2.67 -2.07 -18.27
CA GLN A 5 -2.60 -2.45 -16.86
C GLN A 5 -2.01 -1.32 -16.01
N LYS A 6 -0.91 -0.70 -16.47
CA LYS A 6 -0.30 0.45 -15.77
C LYS A 6 -1.27 1.62 -15.65
N ASP A 7 -1.98 1.94 -16.75
CA ASP A 7 -2.98 3.00 -16.77
C ASP A 7 -4.17 2.69 -15.83
N LYS A 8 -4.55 1.42 -15.73
CA LYS A 8 -5.63 1.00 -14.82
C LYS A 8 -5.20 1.17 -13.38
N VAL A 9 -4.03 0.66 -12.99
CA VAL A 9 -3.45 0.84 -11.64
C VAL A 9 -3.38 2.33 -11.27
N THR A 10 -2.85 3.16 -12.16
CA THR A 10 -2.75 4.60 -11.92
C THR A 10 -4.12 5.23 -11.65
N ARG A 11 -5.15 4.87 -12.42
CA ARG A 11 -6.50 5.39 -12.21
C ARG A 11 -7.09 4.97 -10.88
N GLU A 12 -6.96 3.70 -10.51
CA GLU A 12 -7.51 3.19 -9.25
C GLU A 12 -6.83 3.87 -8.05
N ILE A 13 -5.50 4.00 -8.07
CA ILE A 13 -4.78 4.72 -7.01
C ILE A 13 -5.26 6.18 -6.92
N ILE A 14 -5.44 6.88 -8.05
CA ILE A 14 -5.98 8.25 -8.06
C ILE A 14 -7.41 8.30 -7.49
N MET A 15 -8.24 7.29 -7.76
CA MET A 15 -9.59 7.22 -7.19
C MET A 15 -9.55 7.09 -5.67
N GLY A 16 -8.72 6.22 -5.12
CA GLY A 16 -8.54 6.09 -3.67
C GLY A 16 -7.93 7.34 -3.02
N MET A 17 -6.97 8.01 -3.69
CA MET A 17 -6.44 9.31 -3.25
C MET A 17 -7.57 10.37 -3.16
N ASN A 18 -8.41 10.45 -4.18
CA ASN A 18 -9.54 11.39 -4.20
C ASN A 18 -10.57 11.08 -3.11
N TRP A 19 -10.79 9.80 -2.82
CA TRP A 19 -11.65 9.38 -1.72
C TRP A 19 -11.12 9.91 -0.39
N TRP A 20 -9.85 9.69 -0.06
CA TRP A 20 -9.22 10.23 1.15
C TRP A 20 -9.28 11.76 1.20
N ALA A 21 -8.97 12.44 0.09
CA ALA A 21 -9.05 13.90 0.01
C ALA A 21 -10.48 14.41 0.27
N SER A 22 -11.51 13.65 -0.14
CA SER A 22 -12.92 14.01 0.08
C SER A 22 -13.37 13.84 1.53
N LEU A 23 -12.70 12.99 2.31
CA LEU A 23 -12.99 12.79 3.72
C LEU A 23 -12.30 13.81 4.64
N ALA A 24 -11.21 14.40 4.15
CA ALA A 24 -10.48 15.38 4.96
C ALA A 24 -11.35 16.61 5.22
N PRO A 25 -11.37 17.11 6.45
CA PRO A 25 -12.03 18.39 6.75
C PRO A 25 -11.47 19.51 5.88
N ASP A 26 -12.33 20.40 5.38
CA ASP A 26 -11.95 21.54 4.51
C ASP A 26 -10.74 22.34 5.01
N ALA A 27 -10.57 22.40 6.32
CA ALA A 27 -9.46 23.11 6.96
C ALA A 27 -8.08 22.43 6.80
N GLN A 28 -8.04 21.15 6.41
CA GLN A 28 -6.79 20.39 6.35
C GLN A 28 -6.23 20.25 4.94
N ASN A 29 -7.03 20.50 3.89
CA ASN A 29 -6.62 20.50 2.48
C ASN A 29 -5.74 19.29 2.10
N LEU A 30 -6.15 18.06 2.48
CA LEU A 30 -5.41 16.87 2.11
C LEU A 30 -5.35 16.76 0.58
N SER A 31 -4.14 16.68 0.05
CA SER A 31 -3.89 16.50 -1.36
C SER A 31 -2.75 15.52 -1.59
N PHE A 32 -2.75 14.86 -2.74
CA PHE A 32 -1.75 13.87 -3.09
C PHE A 32 -1.03 14.24 -4.39
N ALA A 33 0.26 13.94 -4.47
CA ALA A 33 1.04 13.95 -5.70
C ALA A 33 1.51 12.51 -5.98
N LEU A 34 1.23 11.99 -7.17
CA LEU A 34 1.59 10.64 -7.58
C LEU A 34 2.81 10.64 -8.50
N TYR A 35 3.84 9.92 -8.11
CA TYR A 35 5.03 9.63 -8.92
C TYR A 35 5.04 8.15 -9.29
N SER A 36 5.17 7.82 -10.58
CA SER A 36 5.14 6.45 -11.07
C SER A 36 6.50 6.02 -11.61
N PHE A 37 7.02 4.91 -11.10
CA PHE A 37 8.26 4.26 -11.52
C PHE A 37 7.96 2.96 -12.26
N SER A 38 7.41 3.06 -13.45
CA SER A 38 6.95 1.92 -14.24
C SER A 38 7.95 1.44 -15.31
N ASP A 39 9.21 1.90 -15.26
CA ASP A 39 10.26 1.44 -16.17
C ASP A 39 10.60 -0.03 -15.88
N PRO A 40 10.63 -0.91 -16.90
CA PRO A 40 10.97 -2.31 -16.72
C PRO A 40 12.36 -2.56 -16.11
N SER A 41 13.31 -1.63 -16.27
CA SER A 41 14.64 -1.76 -15.67
C SER A 41 14.60 -1.61 -14.14
N VAL A 42 13.63 -0.84 -13.62
CA VAL A 42 13.41 -0.66 -12.19
C VAL A 42 12.67 -1.85 -11.59
N GLY A 43 11.56 -2.25 -12.20
CA GLY A 43 10.68 -3.30 -11.65
C GLY A 43 11.16 -4.74 -11.88
N ARG A 44 12.29 -4.95 -12.57
CA ARG A 44 12.81 -6.31 -12.79
C ARG A 44 13.55 -6.80 -11.57
N THR A 45 13.12 -7.94 -11.02
CA THR A 45 13.77 -8.62 -9.90
C THR A 45 14.21 -10.03 -10.29
N SER A 46 15.22 -10.58 -9.58
CA SER A 46 15.61 -11.98 -9.69
C SER A 46 14.65 -12.91 -8.96
N TYR A 47 13.77 -12.36 -8.16
CA TYR A 47 12.75 -13.06 -7.40
C TYR A 47 11.38 -12.75 -8.03
N GLU A 48 10.51 -13.77 -8.09
CA GLU A 48 9.11 -13.57 -8.49
C GLU A 48 8.29 -13.25 -7.22
N PRO A 49 7.89 -12.00 -6.99
CA PRO A 49 7.27 -11.60 -5.71
C PRO A 49 6.01 -12.38 -5.38
N ILE A 50 5.12 -12.59 -6.38
CA ILE A 50 3.84 -13.29 -6.15
C ILE A 50 4.00 -14.74 -5.68
N LYS A 51 5.13 -15.38 -5.97
CA LYS A 51 5.43 -16.75 -5.55
C LYS A 51 6.06 -16.84 -4.17
N ARG A 52 6.13 -15.75 -3.42
CA ARG A 52 6.81 -15.65 -2.15
C ARG A 52 5.87 -15.19 -1.04
N PRO A 53 6.14 -15.57 0.22
CA PRO A 53 5.43 -15.02 1.35
C PRO A 53 5.87 -13.57 1.62
N GLN A 54 5.07 -12.83 2.36
CA GLN A 54 5.39 -11.48 2.84
C GLN A 54 6.77 -11.43 3.52
N SER A 55 7.12 -12.45 4.30
CA SER A 55 8.43 -12.52 4.98
C SER A 55 9.64 -12.44 4.05
N ASP A 56 9.47 -12.71 2.76
CA ASP A 56 10.50 -12.63 1.72
C ASP A 56 10.52 -11.28 0.99
N GLU A 57 9.66 -10.34 1.33
CA GLU A 57 9.52 -9.05 0.63
C GLU A 57 10.83 -8.29 0.51
N GLY A 58 11.68 -8.36 1.55
CA GLY A 58 12.99 -7.72 1.56
C GLY A 58 13.90 -8.16 0.42
N LEU A 59 13.72 -9.35 -0.15
CA LEU A 59 14.52 -9.84 -1.25
C LEU A 59 14.28 -9.02 -2.53
N TRP A 60 13.04 -8.88 -2.92
CA TRP A 60 12.67 -8.20 -4.17
C TRP A 60 12.57 -6.68 -4.02
N ILE A 61 12.10 -6.16 -2.87
CA ILE A 61 12.10 -4.72 -2.59
C ILE A 61 13.53 -4.18 -2.61
N ASN A 62 14.45 -4.90 -1.99
CA ASN A 62 15.87 -4.50 -1.99
C ASN A 62 16.44 -4.37 -3.40
N GLU A 63 16.07 -5.26 -4.33
CA GLU A 63 16.50 -5.17 -5.73
C GLU A 63 15.87 -3.96 -6.44
N ILE A 64 14.56 -3.75 -6.29
CA ILE A 64 13.85 -2.59 -6.86
C ILE A 64 14.50 -1.29 -6.39
N MET A 65 14.72 -1.15 -5.09
CA MET A 65 15.32 0.05 -4.53
C MET A 65 16.75 0.26 -5.00
N THR A 66 17.52 -0.84 -5.18
CA THR A 66 18.87 -0.78 -5.75
C THR A 66 18.84 -0.35 -7.22
N ASN A 67 17.88 -0.83 -8.01
CA ASN A 67 17.68 -0.42 -9.40
C ASN A 67 17.31 1.07 -9.51
N LEU A 68 16.61 1.61 -8.52
CA LEU A 68 16.31 3.05 -8.38
C LEU A 68 17.52 3.88 -7.93
N GLY A 69 18.66 3.25 -7.57
CA GLY A 69 19.88 3.92 -7.14
C GLY A 69 20.05 4.03 -5.62
N TYR A 70 19.12 3.51 -4.83
CA TYR A 70 19.24 3.46 -3.37
C TYR A 70 19.98 2.19 -2.94
N THR A 71 21.27 2.31 -2.67
CA THR A 71 22.16 1.15 -2.48
C THR A 71 22.58 0.89 -1.03
N SER A 72 22.28 1.79 -0.10
CA SER A 72 22.76 1.74 1.29
C SER A 72 21.63 1.42 2.27
N GLY A 73 21.93 0.59 3.27
CA GLY A 73 21.01 0.24 4.35
C GLY A 73 20.08 -0.94 4.05
N SER A 74 19.16 -1.20 4.96
CA SER A 74 18.10 -2.19 4.78
C SER A 74 17.11 -1.74 3.69
N TYR A 75 16.26 -2.65 3.21
CA TYR A 75 15.23 -2.29 2.24
C TYR A 75 14.27 -1.23 2.79
N PHE A 76 13.93 -1.25 4.09
CA PHE A 76 13.19 -0.17 4.75
C PHE A 76 13.91 1.18 4.64
N ALA A 77 15.19 1.23 5.02
CA ALA A 77 15.98 2.46 4.95
C ALA A 77 16.12 3.02 3.53
N LYS A 78 16.13 2.13 2.53
CA LYS A 78 16.13 2.54 1.12
C LYS A 78 14.80 3.16 0.70
N VAL A 79 13.67 2.56 1.12
CA VAL A 79 12.33 3.12 0.86
C VAL A 79 12.17 4.46 1.58
N ASP A 80 12.59 4.57 2.84
CA ASP A 80 12.61 5.85 3.56
C ASP A 80 13.42 6.92 2.83
N SER A 81 14.55 6.54 2.23
CA SER A 81 15.38 7.47 1.45
C SER A 81 14.66 7.97 0.20
N LEU A 82 13.92 7.09 -0.49
CA LEU A 82 13.05 7.48 -1.61
C LEU A 82 11.93 8.41 -1.15
N ASN A 83 11.23 8.05 -0.06
CA ASN A 83 10.14 8.85 0.49
C ASN A 83 10.62 10.24 0.92
N ASN A 84 11.79 10.34 1.54
CA ASN A 84 12.39 11.63 1.90
C ASN A 84 12.72 12.49 0.68
N TRP A 85 13.19 11.87 -0.41
CA TRP A 85 13.41 12.58 -1.67
C TRP A 85 12.07 13.05 -2.27
N LEU A 86 11.03 12.20 -2.29
CA LEU A 86 9.70 12.54 -2.79
C LEU A 86 9.05 13.66 -1.96
N LYS A 87 9.17 13.65 -0.65
CA LYS A 87 8.71 14.74 0.23
C LYS A 87 9.36 16.07 -0.17
N SER A 88 10.65 16.08 -0.39
CA SER A 88 11.38 17.28 -0.81
C SER A 88 10.98 17.73 -2.21
N GLU A 89 10.84 16.82 -3.15
CA GLU A 89 10.51 17.11 -4.55
C GLU A 89 9.08 17.65 -4.69
N ALA A 90 8.13 17.08 -3.96
CA ALA A 90 6.73 17.48 -3.99
C ALA A 90 6.42 18.65 -3.03
N ASN A 91 7.35 19.05 -2.17
CA ASN A 91 7.11 19.95 -1.04
C ASN A 91 5.92 19.46 -0.19
N ALA A 92 5.92 18.16 0.13
CA ALA A 92 4.86 17.48 0.87
C ALA A 92 5.28 17.23 2.32
N ASP A 93 4.29 17.12 3.21
CA ASP A 93 4.50 16.82 4.62
C ASP A 93 4.88 15.36 4.83
N GLU A 94 4.27 14.44 4.06
CA GLU A 94 4.52 13.01 4.13
C GLU A 94 4.65 12.38 2.74
N ALA A 95 5.31 11.23 2.67
CA ALA A 95 5.38 10.39 1.47
C ALA A 95 5.46 8.91 1.87
N PHE A 96 4.86 8.07 1.05
CA PHE A 96 4.96 6.62 1.17
C PHE A 96 5.06 5.97 -0.20
N THR A 97 5.56 4.75 -0.25
CA THR A 97 5.75 4.01 -1.50
C THR A 97 4.70 2.91 -1.63
N ILE A 98 4.19 2.71 -2.83
CA ILE A 98 3.27 1.63 -3.18
C ILE A 98 3.98 0.67 -4.12
N PHE A 99 4.09 -0.59 -3.74
CA PHE A 99 4.56 -1.66 -4.61
C PHE A 99 3.35 -2.44 -5.14
N VAL A 100 3.13 -2.38 -6.45
CA VAL A 100 2.07 -3.17 -7.09
C VAL A 100 2.71 -4.35 -7.80
N VAL A 101 2.38 -5.56 -7.35
CA VAL A 101 2.91 -6.82 -7.86
C VAL A 101 2.01 -7.37 -8.96
N ASN A 102 2.61 -7.83 -10.05
CA ASN A 102 1.88 -8.49 -11.14
C ASN A 102 1.59 -9.95 -10.77
N ASP A 103 0.33 -10.30 -10.75
CA ASP A 103 -0.18 -11.63 -10.43
C ASP A 103 -0.80 -12.36 -11.63
N TYR A 104 -0.66 -11.83 -12.85
CA TYR A 104 -1.30 -12.31 -14.08
C TYR A 104 -1.12 -13.83 -14.35
N ASN A 105 -0.02 -14.42 -13.93
CA ASN A 105 0.26 -15.84 -14.08
C ASN A 105 0.09 -16.62 -12.77
N ASP A 106 -0.54 -16.02 -11.78
CA ASP A 106 -0.86 -16.65 -10.52
C ASP A 106 -2.30 -17.15 -10.51
N ALA A 107 -2.55 -18.31 -9.89
CA ALA A 107 -3.86 -18.96 -9.97
C ALA A 107 -4.88 -18.39 -8.95
N ASP A 108 -4.39 -17.83 -7.85
CA ASP A 108 -5.21 -17.32 -6.76
C ASP A 108 -4.96 -15.83 -6.45
N ASN A 109 -4.07 -15.18 -7.24
CA ASN A 109 -3.75 -13.75 -7.15
C ASN A 109 -3.25 -13.30 -5.76
N LYS A 110 -2.60 -14.23 -5.03
CA LYS A 110 -2.10 -14.02 -3.67
C LYS A 110 -0.62 -14.35 -3.57
N PHE A 111 0.02 -13.77 -2.58
CA PHE A 111 1.34 -14.23 -2.14
C PHE A 111 1.27 -15.65 -1.57
N ALA A 112 2.41 -16.34 -1.49
CA ALA A 112 2.47 -17.74 -1.07
C ALA A 112 1.93 -18.01 0.35
N ASP A 113 1.76 -16.98 1.18
CA ASP A 113 1.18 -17.03 2.53
C ASP A 113 -0.29 -16.59 2.58
N GLY A 114 -0.89 -16.29 1.42
CA GLY A 114 -2.30 -15.93 1.29
C GLY A 114 -2.61 -14.44 1.39
N TYR A 115 -1.63 -13.58 1.68
CA TYR A 115 -1.82 -12.13 1.60
C TYR A 115 -1.95 -11.69 0.13
N PHE A 116 -2.68 -10.61 -0.12
CA PHE A 116 -2.79 -9.96 -1.43
C PHE A 116 -2.52 -8.45 -1.34
N ALA A 117 -2.70 -7.87 -0.16
CA ALA A 117 -2.33 -6.51 0.16
C ALA A 117 -1.92 -6.42 1.64
N TYR A 118 -1.06 -5.48 1.95
CA TYR A 118 -0.67 -5.13 3.32
C TYR A 118 0.07 -3.81 3.33
N ALA A 119 0.02 -3.10 4.46
CA ALA A 119 0.83 -1.92 4.74
C ALA A 119 1.46 -2.01 6.12
N TYR A 120 2.56 -1.29 6.31
CA TYR A 120 3.12 -1.11 7.64
C TYR A 120 2.46 0.07 8.32
N LEU A 121 2.08 -0.12 9.58
CA LEU A 121 1.45 0.93 10.38
C LEU A 121 2.40 2.14 10.51
N GLY A 122 1.97 3.28 9.97
CA GLY A 122 2.81 4.47 9.88
C GLY A 122 3.80 4.49 8.71
N GLY A 123 3.69 3.56 7.77
CA GLY A 123 4.57 3.47 6.62
C GLY A 123 5.84 2.65 6.87
N PRO A 124 6.84 2.71 6.00
CA PRO A 124 7.02 3.64 4.87
C PRO A 124 6.41 3.19 3.55
N PHE A 125 5.80 2.01 3.47
CA PHE A 125 5.25 1.49 2.22
C PHE A 125 4.06 0.56 2.44
N MET A 126 3.35 0.32 1.36
CA MET A 126 2.37 -0.75 1.20
C MET A 126 2.71 -1.61 -0.01
N VAL A 127 2.20 -2.83 -0.02
CA VAL A 127 2.29 -3.78 -1.13
C VAL A 127 0.89 -4.27 -1.47
N MET A 128 0.57 -4.39 -2.76
CA MET A 128 -0.69 -4.97 -3.22
C MET A 128 -0.48 -5.72 -4.53
N THR A 129 -1.29 -6.75 -4.77
CA THR A 129 -1.32 -7.45 -6.05
C THR A 129 -2.19 -6.71 -7.05
N TYR A 130 -2.06 -7.00 -8.34
CA TYR A 130 -2.83 -6.33 -9.39
C TYR A 130 -4.34 -6.65 -9.31
N ASP A 131 -4.70 -7.92 -9.13
CA ASP A 131 -6.11 -8.34 -9.07
C ASP A 131 -6.69 -8.32 -7.65
N ASN A 132 -5.87 -8.15 -6.62
CA ASN A 132 -6.30 -8.05 -5.22
C ASN A 132 -7.21 -9.22 -4.81
N ASP A 133 -6.77 -10.46 -5.04
CA ASP A 133 -7.56 -11.67 -4.82
C ASP A 133 -8.91 -11.62 -5.54
N GLY A 134 -9.97 -11.93 -4.86
CA GLY A 134 -11.33 -11.91 -5.38
C GLY A 134 -11.95 -10.51 -5.51
N TYR A 135 -11.32 -9.46 -5.01
CA TYR A 135 -11.81 -8.09 -5.18
C TYR A 135 -11.68 -7.59 -6.61
N GLY A 136 -10.63 -8.01 -7.31
CA GLY A 136 -10.35 -7.62 -8.69
C GLY A 136 -9.82 -6.19 -8.85
N ILE A 137 -9.19 -5.95 -9.99
CA ILE A 137 -8.58 -4.64 -10.30
C ILE A 137 -9.55 -3.46 -10.25
N ALA A 138 -10.85 -3.69 -10.44
CA ALA A 138 -11.84 -2.61 -10.41
C ALA A 138 -12.13 -2.08 -8.99
N ASN A 139 -11.69 -2.79 -7.96
CA ASN A 139 -11.80 -2.41 -6.55
C ASN A 139 -10.43 -2.12 -5.92
N MET A 140 -9.40 -1.93 -6.74
CA MET A 140 -8.06 -1.59 -6.22
C MET A 140 -8.07 -0.25 -5.49
N ASP A 141 -8.94 0.68 -5.85
CA ASP A 141 -9.12 1.96 -5.15
C ASP A 141 -9.54 1.77 -3.69
N ALA A 142 -10.45 0.83 -3.42
CA ALA A 142 -10.88 0.50 -2.06
C ALA A 142 -9.75 -0.19 -1.27
N VAL A 143 -9.05 -1.15 -1.88
CA VAL A 143 -7.88 -1.79 -1.26
C VAL A 143 -6.77 -0.76 -0.97
N PHE A 144 -6.46 0.10 -1.93
CA PHE A 144 -5.51 1.19 -1.73
C PHE A 144 -5.94 2.13 -0.58
N ALA A 145 -7.23 2.48 -0.51
CA ALA A 145 -7.74 3.35 0.54
C ALA A 145 -7.61 2.69 1.92
N HIS A 146 -7.91 1.40 2.04
CA HIS A 146 -7.72 0.61 3.26
C HIS A 146 -6.25 0.62 3.70
N GLU A 147 -5.34 0.22 2.81
CA GLU A 147 -3.90 0.17 3.12
C GLU A 147 -3.32 1.58 3.45
N THR A 148 -3.87 2.62 2.84
CA THR A 148 -3.51 4.01 3.18
C THR A 148 -3.95 4.37 4.60
N GLY A 149 -5.04 3.80 5.10
CA GLY A 149 -5.44 3.91 6.49
C GLY A 149 -4.33 3.46 7.45
N HIS A 150 -3.69 2.33 7.16
CA HIS A 150 -2.54 1.86 7.94
C HIS A 150 -1.34 2.80 7.86
N ILE A 151 -1.07 3.38 6.69
CA ILE A 151 -0.04 4.42 6.56
C ILE A 151 -0.37 5.62 7.47
N PHE A 152 -1.64 5.95 7.64
CA PHE A 152 -2.12 7.00 8.56
C PHE A 152 -2.31 6.51 10.00
N HIS A 153 -1.76 5.34 10.35
CA HIS A 153 -1.79 4.73 11.68
C HIS A 153 -3.15 4.19 12.14
N ALA A 154 -4.10 3.96 11.24
CA ALA A 154 -5.34 3.27 11.58
C ALA A 154 -5.08 1.76 11.72
N TYR A 155 -5.68 1.15 12.74
CA TYR A 155 -5.76 -0.29 12.87
C TYR A 155 -6.92 -0.84 12.07
N ASP A 156 -6.85 -2.13 11.75
CA ASP A 156 -8.02 -2.85 11.25
C ASP A 156 -9.13 -2.88 12.31
N GLU A 157 -10.34 -2.52 11.90
CA GLU A 157 -11.50 -2.45 12.79
C GLU A 157 -12.54 -3.56 12.55
N TYR A 158 -12.17 -4.64 11.85
CA TYR A 158 -13.04 -5.81 11.71
C TYR A 158 -12.69 -6.92 12.73
N ALA A 159 -13.68 -7.69 13.12
CA ALA A 159 -13.58 -8.63 14.26
C ALA A 159 -12.49 -9.70 14.11
N SER A 160 -12.08 -10.07 12.89
CA SER A 160 -11.05 -11.09 12.64
C SER A 160 -9.63 -10.52 12.52
N SER A 161 -9.44 -9.20 12.62
CA SER A 161 -8.13 -8.57 12.48
C SER A 161 -7.15 -8.93 13.60
N GLY A 162 -7.66 -9.32 14.77
CA GLY A 162 -6.84 -9.52 15.97
C GLY A 162 -6.47 -8.23 16.70
N CYS A 163 -6.87 -7.06 16.18
CA CYS A 163 -6.72 -5.78 16.88
C CYS A 163 -7.79 -5.65 17.96
N GLU A 164 -7.40 -5.20 19.14
CA GLU A 164 -8.32 -5.07 20.27
C GLU A 164 -8.81 -3.63 20.43
N CYS A 165 -10.06 -3.47 20.90
CA CYS A 165 -10.67 -2.15 21.12
C CYS A 165 -10.01 -1.32 22.23
N THR A 166 -9.11 -1.91 23.01
CA THR A 166 -8.30 -1.22 24.01
C THR A 166 -7.03 -0.64 23.44
N GLU A 167 -6.67 -1.00 22.21
CA GLU A 167 -5.50 -0.46 21.54
C GLU A 167 -5.75 0.98 21.08
N SER A 168 -4.70 1.77 21.14
CA SER A 168 -4.74 3.15 20.65
C SER A 168 -3.41 3.49 20.00
N TYR A 169 -3.45 4.26 18.94
CA TYR A 169 -2.28 4.78 18.26
C TYR A 169 -2.44 6.27 18.01
N ASN A 170 -1.41 7.06 18.32
CA ASN A 170 -1.44 8.52 18.18
C ASN A 170 -2.64 9.22 18.85
N GLY A 171 -3.18 8.61 19.94
CA GLY A 171 -4.33 9.15 20.66
C GLY A 171 -5.69 8.80 20.06
N CYS A 172 -5.74 8.04 18.95
CA CYS A 172 -6.96 7.47 18.40
C CYS A 172 -7.15 6.06 18.93
N GLN A 173 -8.31 5.79 19.50
CA GLN A 173 -8.67 4.47 20.03
C GLN A 173 -9.23 3.63 18.89
N ASN A 174 -8.83 2.35 18.83
CA ASN A 174 -9.44 1.36 17.96
C ASN A 174 -10.90 1.14 18.36
N GLN A 175 -11.82 1.20 17.40
CA GLN A 175 -13.25 1.06 17.62
C GLN A 175 -13.82 -0.30 17.27
N ASN A 176 -12.96 -1.29 17.02
CA ASN A 176 -13.31 -2.64 16.62
C ASN A 176 -14.40 -3.28 17.53
N CYS A 177 -14.41 -2.99 18.84
CA CYS A 177 -15.40 -3.52 19.78
C CYS A 177 -16.69 -2.73 19.85
N GLU A 178 -16.68 -1.46 19.50
CA GLU A 178 -17.81 -0.56 19.73
C GLU A 178 -18.79 -0.55 18.57
N ASN A 179 -18.31 -0.67 17.36
CA ASN A 179 -19.12 -0.51 16.16
C ASN A 179 -19.62 -1.81 15.56
N GLY A 180 -19.18 -2.98 16.11
CA GLY A 180 -19.66 -4.29 15.68
C GLY A 180 -19.65 -4.41 14.16
N CYS A 181 -18.56 -3.97 13.49
CA CYS A 181 -18.44 -4.09 12.06
C CYS A 181 -18.68 -5.55 11.67
N VAL A 182 -19.87 -5.81 11.18
CA VAL A 182 -20.34 -7.15 10.81
C VAL A 182 -20.09 -7.39 9.33
N ASP A 183 -19.78 -6.33 8.59
CA ASP A 183 -19.52 -6.36 7.15
C ASP A 183 -18.21 -5.63 6.86
N ASP A 184 -17.33 -6.26 6.11
CA ASP A 184 -16.02 -5.76 5.68
C ASP A 184 -16.03 -4.37 5.01
N VAL A 185 -17.20 -3.84 4.74
CA VAL A 185 -17.44 -2.55 4.07
C VAL A 185 -17.45 -1.37 5.05
N CYS A 186 -17.58 -1.63 6.35
CA CYS A 186 -17.70 -0.57 7.37
C CYS A 186 -16.37 -0.21 8.04
N CYS A 187 -15.31 -0.97 7.75
CA CYS A 187 -14.07 -0.93 8.48
C CYS A 187 -12.92 -0.55 7.52
N ILE A 188 -12.79 0.72 7.28
CA ILE A 188 -11.57 1.29 6.73
C ILE A 188 -10.99 2.20 7.76
#